data_329abd67d1ebd836e0aaf7ee31c0bfc9
#
_entry.id   329abd67d1ebd836e0aaf7ee31c0bfc9
#
_cell.length_a   1.000
_cell.length_b   1.000
_cell.length_c   1.000
_cell.angle_alpha   90.00
_cell.angle_beta   90.00
_cell.angle_gamma   90.00
#
_symmetry.space_group_name_H-M   'P 1'
#
loop_
_entity.id
_entity.type
_entity.pdbx_description
1 polymer ?
#
loop_
_entity_poly.entity_id
_entity_poly.type
_entity_poly.pdbx_seq_one_letter_code
_entity_poly.pdbx_strand_id
1 'polypeptide(L)'
;FRDTDTDVENAARSSISAIFLTHGEPTFGALEREAVVAAISEHRGVLALGGGAVLDGETRRQLAAVPTVWLQVSTPQAAARTGMNAARPVLLGNVRAQLGTLLKERAPLYAEVSGLAVDTDDRTADLVVEEILESLAELKPRAGSSSLTRNAAHDQGES
;
A
#
# COMPACT_ATOMS: atom_id res chain seq x y z
N PHE A 1 -12.42 -0.93 10.95
CA PHE A 1 -11.88 -0.41 9.70
C PHE A 1 -11.26 0.97 9.94
N ARG A 2 -10.07 1.21 9.39
CA ARG A 2 -9.37 2.49 9.41
C ARG A 2 -8.83 2.76 7.99
N ASP A 3 -8.78 4.03 7.60
CA ASP A 3 -8.29 4.49 6.30
C ASP A 3 -7.25 5.59 6.53
N THR A 4 -6.02 5.39 6.04
CA THR A 4 -4.93 6.34 6.26
C THR A 4 -5.10 7.64 5.47
N ASP A 5 -5.83 7.65 4.36
CA ASP A 5 -6.16 8.89 3.65
C ASP A 5 -7.04 9.78 4.51
N THR A 6 -8.03 9.19 5.19
CA THR A 6 -8.86 9.90 6.18
C THR A 6 -8.03 10.43 7.36
N ASP A 7 -7.06 9.66 7.84
CA ASP A 7 -6.16 10.09 8.92
C ASP A 7 -5.33 11.30 8.52
N VAL A 8 -4.77 11.29 7.30
CA VAL A 8 -4.01 12.42 6.73
C VAL A 8 -4.88 13.67 6.62
N GLU A 9 -6.10 13.55 6.07
CA GLU A 9 -7.01 14.70 5.94
C GLU A 9 -7.40 15.29 7.30
N ASN A 10 -7.66 14.43 8.29
CA ASN A 10 -7.98 14.86 9.65
C ASN A 10 -6.79 15.56 10.33
N ALA A 11 -5.58 15.02 10.22
CA ALA A 11 -4.36 15.60 10.79
C ALA A 11 -4.03 16.95 10.15
N ALA A 12 -4.12 17.04 8.82
CA ALA A 12 -3.85 18.26 8.07
C ALA A 12 -5.01 19.26 8.13
N ARG A 13 -6.21 18.88 8.55
CA ARG A 13 -7.47 19.65 8.43
C ARG A 13 -7.69 20.16 7.01
N SER A 14 -7.35 19.38 6.02
CA SER A 14 -7.35 19.72 4.62
C SER A 14 -7.52 18.47 3.76
N SER A 15 -8.16 18.61 2.60
CA SER A 15 -8.25 17.48 1.68
C SER A 15 -6.88 17.14 1.07
N ILE A 16 -6.67 15.87 0.72
CA ILE A 16 -5.46 15.41 0.03
C ILE A 16 -5.17 16.26 -1.21
N SER A 17 -6.19 16.55 -2.02
CA SER A 17 -6.04 17.43 -3.19
C SER A 17 -5.53 18.82 -2.84
N ALA A 18 -6.00 19.42 -1.75
CA ALA A 18 -5.54 20.71 -1.30
C ALA A 18 -4.09 20.66 -0.77
N ILE A 19 -3.71 19.58 -0.07
CA ILE A 19 -2.33 19.37 0.39
C ILE A 19 -1.38 19.31 -0.82
N PHE A 20 -1.72 18.54 -1.85
CA PHE A 20 -0.92 18.47 -3.08
C PHE A 20 -0.77 19.83 -3.77
N LEU A 21 -1.85 20.60 -3.87
CA LEU A 21 -1.84 21.90 -4.52
C LEU A 21 -1.05 22.96 -3.76
N THR A 22 -1.10 22.94 -2.42
CA THR A 22 -0.51 23.98 -1.59
C THR A 22 0.88 23.65 -1.07
N HIS A 23 1.18 22.37 -0.80
CA HIS A 23 2.41 21.92 -0.14
C HIS A 23 3.21 20.90 -0.95
N GLY A 24 2.61 20.35 -2.02
CA GLY A 24 3.27 19.39 -2.91
C GLY A 24 3.38 17.97 -2.38
N GLU A 25 3.86 17.09 -3.25
CA GLU A 25 4.01 15.65 -2.99
C GLU A 25 4.91 15.31 -1.78
N PRO A 26 6.06 16.00 -1.54
CA PRO A 26 6.92 15.68 -0.39
C PRO A 26 6.23 15.85 0.97
N THR A 27 5.41 16.88 1.10
CA THR A 27 4.64 17.15 2.34
C THR A 27 3.55 16.09 2.54
N PHE A 28 2.82 15.75 1.47
CA PHE A 28 1.84 14.67 1.52
C PHE A 28 2.50 13.35 1.93
N GLY A 29 3.61 12.96 1.31
CA GLY A 29 4.32 11.72 1.63
C GLY A 29 4.81 11.64 3.07
N ALA A 30 5.22 12.77 3.68
CA ALA A 30 5.56 12.80 5.10
C ALA A 30 4.35 12.52 5.99
N LEU A 31 3.21 13.16 5.72
CA LEU A 31 1.95 12.94 6.45
C LEU A 31 1.42 11.52 6.26
N GLU A 32 1.46 10.99 5.03
CA GLU A 32 1.06 9.61 4.73
C GLU A 32 1.89 8.61 5.53
N ARG A 33 3.22 8.76 5.57
CA ARG A 33 4.11 7.91 6.36
C ARG A 33 3.77 7.94 7.86
N GLU A 34 3.58 9.12 8.43
CA GLU A 34 3.18 9.27 9.83
C GLU A 34 1.85 8.58 10.13
N ALA A 35 0.85 8.77 9.26
CA ALA A 35 -0.45 8.12 9.39
C ALA A 35 -0.35 6.59 9.32
N VAL A 36 0.45 6.05 8.40
CA VAL A 36 0.64 4.59 8.26
C VAL A 36 1.34 4.01 9.49
N VAL A 37 2.41 4.64 9.98
CA VAL A 37 3.13 4.21 11.19
C VAL A 37 2.19 4.15 12.40
N ALA A 38 1.44 5.23 12.62
CA ALA A 38 0.46 5.29 13.70
C ALA A 38 -0.62 4.22 13.55
N ALA A 39 -1.18 4.07 12.35
CA ALA A 39 -2.24 3.12 12.08
C ALA A 39 -1.79 1.66 12.30
N ILE A 40 -0.60 1.27 11.84
CA ILE A 40 -0.05 -0.09 12.06
C ILE A 40 0.14 -0.37 13.55
N SER A 41 0.59 0.61 14.33
CA SER A 41 0.84 0.43 15.77
C SER A 41 -0.44 0.37 16.61
N GLU A 42 -1.44 1.14 16.26
CA GLU A 42 -2.64 1.39 17.08
C GLU A 42 -3.84 0.54 16.66
N HIS A 43 -4.03 0.29 15.36
CA HIS A 43 -5.22 -0.37 14.84
C HIS A 43 -5.07 -1.89 14.79
N ARG A 44 -6.14 -2.62 15.18
CA ARG A 44 -6.17 -4.10 15.23
C ARG A 44 -7.21 -4.72 14.29
N GLY A 45 -7.62 -4.01 13.28
CA GLY A 45 -8.60 -4.48 12.30
C GLY A 45 -8.10 -4.28 10.88
N VAL A 46 -9.02 -4.13 9.95
CA VAL A 46 -8.71 -3.87 8.55
C VAL A 46 -8.24 -2.42 8.38
N LEU A 47 -7.06 -2.26 7.77
CA LEU A 47 -6.45 -0.98 7.47
C LEU A 47 -6.37 -0.80 5.95
N ALA A 48 -7.00 0.26 5.43
CA ALA A 48 -6.83 0.69 4.05
C ALA A 48 -5.70 1.71 3.93
N LEU A 49 -4.89 1.57 2.88
CA LEU A 49 -3.74 2.42 2.60
C LEU A 49 -3.88 3.07 1.23
N GLY A 50 -3.44 4.32 1.11
CA GLY A 50 -3.23 4.97 -0.18
C GLY A 50 -2.21 4.20 -1.03
N GLY A 51 -2.43 4.14 -2.35
CA GLY A 51 -1.53 3.43 -3.27
C GLY A 51 -0.11 4.03 -3.35
N GLY A 52 0.11 5.21 -2.77
CA GLY A 52 1.43 5.86 -2.66
C GLY A 52 2.27 5.35 -1.49
N ALA A 53 1.67 4.77 -0.48
CA ALA A 53 2.33 4.35 0.76
C ALA A 53 3.55 3.43 0.53
N VAL A 54 3.53 2.61 -0.53
CA VAL A 54 4.65 1.72 -0.89
C VAL A 54 5.85 2.44 -1.51
N LEU A 55 5.77 3.73 -1.82
CA LEU A 55 6.91 4.48 -2.38
C LEU A 55 7.98 4.74 -1.32
N ASP A 56 7.59 4.88 -0.06
CA ASP A 56 8.52 5.05 1.05
C ASP A 56 9.10 3.70 1.52
N GLY A 57 10.42 3.62 1.61
CA GLY A 57 11.13 2.37 1.96
C GLY A 57 10.93 1.93 3.41
N GLU A 58 10.74 2.87 4.35
CA GLU A 58 10.45 2.54 5.75
C GLU A 58 9.05 1.98 5.88
N THR A 59 8.08 2.60 5.22
CA THR A 59 6.71 2.09 5.14
C THR A 59 6.67 0.67 4.57
N ARG A 60 7.43 0.37 3.51
CA ARG A 60 7.50 -1.00 2.98
C ARG A 60 8.04 -2.00 4.01
N ARG A 61 9.07 -1.65 4.78
CA ARG A 61 9.58 -2.53 5.84
C ARG A 61 8.52 -2.86 6.89
N GLN A 62 7.73 -1.88 7.28
CA GLN A 62 6.64 -2.07 8.24
C GLN A 62 5.50 -2.92 7.67
N LEU A 63 5.12 -2.67 6.42
CA LEU A 63 4.09 -3.45 5.73
C LEU A 63 4.50 -4.90 5.52
N ALA A 64 5.77 -5.17 5.22
CA ALA A 64 6.29 -6.54 5.10
C ALA A 64 6.25 -7.31 6.44
N ALA A 65 6.20 -6.61 7.57
CA ALA A 65 6.14 -7.21 8.90
C ALA A 65 4.71 -7.53 9.37
N VAL A 66 3.68 -7.11 8.62
CA VAL A 66 2.27 -7.37 8.93
C VAL A 66 1.57 -8.08 7.76
N PRO A 67 0.46 -8.81 8.01
CA PRO A 67 -0.34 -9.37 6.94
C PRO A 67 -0.85 -8.29 5.99
N THR A 68 -0.34 -8.28 4.76
CA THR A 68 -0.66 -7.27 3.75
C THR A 68 -1.24 -7.94 2.52
N VAL A 69 -2.36 -7.41 2.04
CA VAL A 69 -3.05 -7.86 0.82
C VAL A 69 -2.91 -6.79 -0.25
N TRP A 70 -2.49 -7.21 -1.44
CA TRP A 70 -2.49 -6.36 -2.63
C TRP A 70 -3.75 -6.65 -3.47
N LEU A 71 -4.63 -5.68 -3.56
CA LEU A 71 -5.78 -5.72 -4.46
C LEU A 71 -5.31 -5.30 -5.86
N GLN A 72 -5.20 -6.27 -6.76
CA GLN A 72 -4.76 -6.04 -8.14
C GLN A 72 -5.92 -5.54 -8.99
N VAL A 73 -5.61 -4.66 -9.93
CA VAL A 73 -6.55 -4.14 -10.91
C VAL A 73 -5.84 -3.88 -12.22
N SER A 74 -6.45 -4.25 -13.34
CA SER A 74 -5.92 -3.90 -14.66
C SER A 74 -6.12 -2.41 -14.99
N THR A 75 -5.28 -1.88 -15.87
CA THR A 75 -5.41 -0.48 -16.33
C THR A 75 -6.79 -0.17 -16.91
N PRO A 76 -7.43 -1.03 -17.73
CA PRO A 76 -8.79 -0.77 -18.22
C PRO A 76 -9.82 -0.65 -17.09
N GLN A 77 -9.78 -1.57 -16.12
CA GLN A 77 -10.72 -1.56 -14.99
C GLN A 77 -10.47 -0.37 -14.04
N ALA A 78 -9.21 -0.06 -13.74
CA ALA A 78 -8.87 1.11 -12.95
C ALA A 78 -9.38 2.40 -13.61
N ALA A 79 -9.20 2.55 -14.91
CA ALA A 79 -9.71 3.69 -15.66
C ALA A 79 -11.26 3.75 -15.67
N ALA A 80 -11.92 2.59 -15.77
CA ALA A 80 -13.39 2.52 -15.70
C ALA A 80 -13.91 2.95 -14.33
N ARG A 81 -13.33 2.42 -13.23
CA ARG A 81 -13.74 2.72 -11.85
C ARG A 81 -13.51 4.18 -11.45
N THR A 82 -12.47 4.82 -11.96
CA THR A 82 -12.17 6.23 -11.71
C THR A 82 -12.97 7.20 -12.58
N GLY A 83 -13.94 6.70 -13.38
CA GLY A 83 -14.79 7.53 -14.25
C GLY A 83 -14.05 8.11 -15.48
N MET A 84 -12.82 7.69 -15.72
CA MET A 84 -12.01 8.20 -16.84
C MET A 84 -12.53 7.78 -18.23
N ASN A 85 -13.52 6.89 -18.29
CA ASN A 85 -14.08 6.40 -19.57
C ASN A 85 -15.19 7.30 -20.13
N ALA A 86 -15.74 8.24 -19.36
CA ALA A 86 -17.09 8.74 -19.65
C ALA A 86 -17.18 10.08 -20.41
N ALA A 87 -16.13 10.92 -20.48
CA ALA A 87 -16.42 12.31 -20.88
C ALA A 87 -15.58 12.90 -22.04
N ARG A 88 -14.34 12.48 -22.31
CA ARG A 88 -13.55 13.05 -23.41
C ARG A 88 -12.44 12.11 -23.88
N PRO A 89 -12.63 11.32 -24.96
CA PRO A 89 -11.67 10.31 -25.43
C PRO A 89 -10.29 10.88 -25.84
N VAL A 90 -10.22 12.12 -26.28
CA VAL A 90 -8.97 12.74 -26.78
C VAL A 90 -8.02 13.14 -25.64
N LEU A 91 -8.55 13.54 -24.48
CA LEU A 91 -7.74 13.89 -23.29
C LEU A 91 -7.41 12.66 -22.44
N LEU A 92 -8.19 11.58 -22.57
CA LEU A 92 -8.08 10.36 -21.77
C LEU A 92 -6.93 9.45 -22.19
N GLY A 93 -6.45 9.53 -23.41
CA GLY A 93 -5.34 8.69 -23.90
C GLY A 93 -4.06 8.88 -23.07
N ASN A 94 -3.73 10.11 -22.72
CA ASN A 94 -2.55 10.42 -21.91
C ASN A 94 -2.73 9.96 -20.44
N VAL A 95 -3.90 10.19 -19.85
CA VAL A 95 -4.20 9.82 -18.45
C VAL A 95 -4.21 8.29 -18.30
N ARG A 96 -4.80 7.57 -19.24
CA ARG A 96 -4.80 6.09 -19.22
C ARG A 96 -3.39 5.52 -19.37
N ALA A 97 -2.56 6.10 -20.25
CA ALA A 97 -1.16 5.70 -20.41
C ALA A 97 -0.36 5.98 -19.12
N GLN A 98 -0.56 7.15 -18.51
CA GLN A 98 0.07 7.50 -17.25
C GLN A 98 -0.34 6.55 -16.11
N LEU A 99 -1.63 6.21 -16.01
CA LEU A 99 -2.13 5.24 -15.05
C LEU A 99 -1.49 3.86 -15.25
N GLY A 100 -1.39 3.39 -16.51
CA GLY A 100 -0.73 2.12 -16.84
C GLY A 100 0.75 2.11 -16.47
N THR A 101 1.47 3.20 -16.73
CA THR A 101 2.86 3.37 -16.32
C THR A 101 3.00 3.33 -14.79
N LEU A 102 2.18 4.10 -14.07
CA LEU A 102 2.18 4.16 -12.61
C LEU A 102 1.89 2.79 -12.00
N LEU A 103 0.88 2.06 -12.48
CA LEU A 103 0.57 0.71 -12.00
C LEU A 103 1.74 -0.26 -12.24
N LYS A 104 2.37 -0.19 -13.41
CA LYS A 104 3.51 -1.03 -13.78
C LYS A 104 4.74 -0.73 -12.91
N GLU A 105 5.04 0.53 -12.64
CA GLU A 105 6.16 0.95 -11.81
C GLU A 105 5.98 0.55 -10.34
N ARG A 106 4.74 0.61 -9.84
CA ARG A 106 4.44 0.28 -8.44
C ARG A 106 4.21 -1.21 -8.19
N ALA A 107 3.88 -2.00 -9.21
CA ALA A 107 3.63 -3.43 -9.07
C ALA A 107 4.74 -4.21 -8.32
N PRO A 108 6.03 -3.99 -8.59
CA PRO A 108 7.10 -4.64 -7.82
C PRO A 108 7.10 -4.27 -6.34
N LEU A 109 6.74 -3.01 -6.02
CA LEU A 109 6.70 -2.51 -4.64
C LEU A 109 5.51 -3.11 -3.87
N TYR A 110 4.35 -3.25 -4.52
CA TYR A 110 3.22 -3.96 -3.94
C TYR A 110 3.54 -5.43 -3.71
N ALA A 111 4.16 -6.10 -4.70
CA ALA A 111 4.57 -7.49 -4.57
C ALA A 111 5.63 -7.71 -3.47
N GLU A 112 6.49 -6.72 -3.21
CA GLU A 112 7.50 -6.74 -2.14
C GLU A 112 6.85 -6.88 -0.76
N VAL A 113 5.75 -6.18 -0.52
CA VAL A 113 5.14 -6.05 0.81
C VAL A 113 3.95 -6.99 1.04
N SER A 114 3.31 -7.48 -0.02
CA SER A 114 2.09 -8.28 0.10
C SER A 114 2.38 -9.76 0.33
N GLY A 115 1.69 -10.36 1.28
CA GLY A 115 1.65 -11.82 1.49
C GLY A 115 0.60 -12.51 0.61
N LEU A 116 -0.37 -11.74 0.11
CA LEU A 116 -1.45 -12.19 -0.76
C LEU A 116 -1.71 -11.13 -1.84
N ALA A 117 -1.91 -11.56 -3.08
CA ALA A 117 -2.37 -10.72 -4.17
C ALA A 117 -3.70 -11.26 -4.70
N VAL A 118 -4.71 -10.42 -4.78
CA VAL A 118 -6.07 -10.79 -5.22
C VAL A 118 -6.47 -9.94 -6.41
N ASP A 119 -6.83 -10.59 -7.50
CA ASP A 119 -7.36 -9.92 -8.68
C ASP A 119 -8.79 -9.44 -8.41
N THR A 120 -9.06 -8.18 -8.73
CA THR A 120 -10.37 -7.56 -8.54
C THR A 120 -11.09 -7.25 -9.85
N ASP A 121 -10.52 -7.61 -11.01
CA ASP A 121 -11.15 -7.36 -12.30
C ASP A 121 -12.44 -8.18 -12.45
N ASP A 122 -13.49 -7.51 -12.92
CA ASP A 122 -14.83 -8.11 -13.15
C ASP A 122 -15.42 -8.88 -11.95
N ARG A 123 -14.99 -8.54 -10.74
CA ARG A 123 -15.45 -9.16 -9.49
C ARG A 123 -16.17 -8.17 -8.60
N THR A 124 -17.16 -8.69 -7.86
CA THR A 124 -17.82 -7.93 -6.78
C THR A 124 -16.92 -7.86 -5.55
N ALA A 125 -17.14 -6.86 -4.70
CA ALA A 125 -16.42 -6.75 -3.43
C ALA A 125 -16.59 -7.99 -2.55
N ASP A 126 -17.79 -8.59 -2.52
CA ASP A 126 -18.08 -9.77 -1.71
C ASP A 126 -17.21 -10.98 -2.13
N LEU A 127 -17.08 -11.25 -3.44
CA LEU A 127 -16.23 -12.33 -3.94
C LEU A 127 -14.74 -12.11 -3.62
N VAL A 128 -14.29 -10.86 -3.65
CA VAL A 128 -12.91 -10.51 -3.26
C VAL A 128 -12.71 -10.73 -1.77
N VAL A 129 -13.69 -10.33 -0.94
CA VAL A 129 -13.65 -10.55 0.51
C VAL A 129 -13.65 -12.04 0.86
N GLU A 130 -14.49 -12.86 0.20
CA GLU A 130 -14.52 -14.32 0.39
C GLU A 130 -13.14 -14.94 0.15
N GLU A 131 -12.48 -14.61 -0.97
CA GLU A 131 -11.14 -15.12 -1.28
C GLU A 131 -10.09 -14.68 -0.24
N ILE A 132 -10.16 -13.42 0.21
CA ILE A 132 -9.26 -12.93 1.27
C ILE A 132 -9.49 -13.71 2.55
N LEU A 133 -10.75 -13.93 2.96
CA LEU A 133 -11.08 -14.65 4.19
C LEU A 133 -10.62 -16.11 4.14
N GLU A 134 -10.77 -16.80 3.02
CA GLU A 134 -10.29 -18.17 2.81
C GLU A 134 -8.76 -18.25 2.96
N SER A 135 -8.05 -17.23 2.45
CA SER A 135 -6.60 -17.16 2.49
C SER A 135 -6.03 -16.62 3.81
N LEU A 136 -6.86 -16.06 4.67
CA LEU A 136 -6.42 -15.31 5.86
C LEU A 136 -5.63 -16.17 6.84
N ALA A 137 -6.01 -17.46 6.98
CA ALA A 137 -5.32 -18.42 7.85
C ALA A 137 -3.88 -18.71 7.39
N GLU A 138 -3.61 -18.55 6.10
CA GLU A 138 -2.32 -18.80 5.47
C GLU A 138 -1.52 -17.49 5.29
N LEU A 139 -2.17 -16.34 5.45
CA LEU A 139 -1.58 -15.04 5.26
C LEU A 139 -0.54 -14.74 6.35
N LYS A 140 0.72 -14.89 6.01
CA LYS A 140 1.85 -14.59 6.89
C LYS A 140 2.47 -13.26 6.52
N PRO A 141 3.01 -12.51 7.53
CA PRO A 141 3.88 -11.38 7.23
C PRO A 141 5.04 -11.84 6.36
N ARG A 142 5.41 -11.04 5.37
CA ARG A 142 6.62 -11.25 4.59
C ARG A 142 7.83 -10.81 5.40
N ALA A 143 8.20 -11.57 6.44
CA ALA A 143 9.38 -11.30 7.25
C ALA A 143 10.60 -11.22 6.33
N GLY A 144 11.25 -10.07 6.32
CA GLY A 144 12.54 -9.92 5.70
C GLY A 144 13.48 -11.00 6.23
N SER A 145 14.25 -11.64 5.36
CA SER A 145 15.32 -12.54 5.70
C SER A 145 16.42 -11.75 6.44
N SER A 146 16.18 -11.47 7.72
CA SER A 146 17.23 -10.99 8.61
C SER A 146 17.94 -12.22 9.16
N SER A 147 18.98 -12.65 8.46
CA SER A 147 20.03 -13.48 9.03
C SER A 147 20.78 -12.64 10.08
N LEU A 148 20.21 -12.55 11.26
CA LEU A 148 20.98 -12.19 12.44
C LEU A 148 21.87 -13.38 12.77
N THR A 149 23.04 -13.39 12.16
CA THR A 149 24.19 -14.19 12.61
C THR A 149 24.44 -13.80 14.06
N ARG A 150 24.02 -14.67 14.99
CA ARG A 150 24.50 -14.62 16.38
C ARG A 150 25.97 -14.97 16.35
N ASN A 151 26.80 -13.96 16.35
CA ASN A 151 28.21 -14.14 16.67
C ASN A 151 28.28 -14.26 18.20
N ALA A 152 28.22 -15.50 18.68
CA ALA A 152 28.57 -15.84 20.03
C ALA A 152 30.08 -15.74 20.10
N ALA A 153 30.61 -14.62 20.56
CA ALA A 153 31.98 -14.52 21.00
C ALA A 153 32.14 -15.42 22.24
N HIS A 154 32.81 -16.53 22.03
CA HIS A 154 33.31 -17.38 23.09
C HIS A 154 34.62 -16.75 23.57
N ASP A 155 34.52 -15.95 24.61
CA ASP A 155 35.72 -15.54 25.39
C ASP A 155 35.96 -16.59 26.48
N GLN A 156 36.91 -17.48 26.22
CA GLN A 156 37.53 -18.32 27.25
C GLN A 156 38.88 -17.69 27.55
N GLY A 157 38.91 -16.88 28.61
CA GLY A 157 40.16 -16.50 29.23
C GLY A 157 40.69 -17.62 30.10
N GLU A 158 41.88 -18.05 29.85
CA GLU A 158 42.70 -18.81 30.79
C GLU A 158 44.05 -18.14 30.99
N SER A 159 44.40 -18.07 32.26
CA SER A 159 45.71 -17.90 32.91
C SER A 159 46.13 -16.51 33.25
#